data_a549f90acf5669e10dd253ae0163e4b0
#
_entry.id   a549f90acf5669e10dd253ae0163e4b0
#
_cell.length_a   1.000
_cell.length_b   1.000
_cell.length_c   1.000
_cell.angle_alpha   90.00
_cell.angle_beta   90.00
_cell.angle_gamma   90.00
#
_symmetry.space_group_name_H-M   'P 1'
#
loop_
_entity.id
_entity.type
_entity.pdbx_description
1 polymer ?
#
loop_
_entity_poly.entity_id
_entity_poly.type
_entity_poly.pdbx_seq_one_letter_code
_entity_poly.pdbx_strand_id
1 'polypeptide(L)'
;MKLFSKLILWAVLLAAASVPAAAGYRVENGRIYDGANREAQLRGVNWFGFQQAGDYVVHGLWARNWRSQVRQIKATGFNAVRLPICPAVLENVTPGSISYDLNPELRGKKSLDLLDLVVNELNNEQIYVLLDHHTPDCSNLTQLWYTDQYSEQQWLNDLAFMAERYKNAPYVLGIDIKNEPHGAATWGTGGPTDWKRAAEAASARILSIAPEMLVFVEGVEDNPSCSTWGHWWGGNFEPMSCYPLDIPNDRLVLSPHVYGPDVYNQTYFNAPDFPENLPAIWDRHFGSFAPNHAVVIGEFGGKYGHGGSPKDVIWQNRIVDYLIAKNLQSSFYWSWNPNSTDTGGILQPDWQNVWQDKVDLLHRLWNYTPPPPSYACSDGRDNDGDGLADFPLDPGCGSAQDDDEYNIPIGSQGVQLTTITDNDWGSGYCREIRVTNTNAFAIDWLINQSVEGTVTSFWGAVYTRSGDVLSVGGVSWNDVLQPGGIANFGYCVQRPPKPKAACEDGLDNDGDGLKDYPADPGCASAQDTDESNAPPPPPAGDLIVTLKKTGDWGSGYCTDVSVRNPGATAVDWSVSFTTDGRVTGLWNAAYTQTGSTVRAEGLPWNNLVQPNGTVNFNFCASR
;
A
#
# COMPACT_ATOMS: atom_id res chain seq x y z
N MET A 1 55.34 57.07 5.12
CA MET A 1 53.97 56.76 4.73
C MET A 1 53.87 55.26 4.60
N LYS A 2 53.30 54.61 5.61
CA LYS A 2 53.04 53.13 5.62
C LYS A 2 51.58 52.88 5.47
N LEU A 3 51.15 52.28 4.36
CA LEU A 3 49.79 51.75 4.17
C LEU A 3 49.65 50.42 4.93
N PHE A 4 48.70 50.36 5.88
CA PHE A 4 48.25 49.13 6.50
C PHE A 4 47.04 48.59 5.71
N SER A 5 47.23 47.43 5.06
CA SER A 5 46.16 46.64 4.46
C SER A 5 45.51 45.79 5.54
N LYS A 6 44.22 46.00 5.80
CA LYS A 6 43.43 45.14 6.69
C LYS A 6 42.80 43.99 5.86
N LEU A 7 43.31 42.78 6.05
CA LEU A 7 42.58 41.55 5.64
C LEU A 7 41.46 41.28 6.64
N ILE A 8 40.22 41.30 6.15
CA ILE A 8 39.07 40.82 6.89
C ILE A 8 38.92 39.34 6.55
N LEU A 9 39.21 38.47 7.54
CA LEU A 9 38.92 37.03 7.46
C LEU A 9 37.42 36.85 7.74
N TRP A 10 36.66 36.39 6.74
CA TRP A 10 35.29 35.87 6.94
C TRP A 10 35.42 34.42 7.42
N ALA A 11 35.12 34.19 8.70
CA ALA A 11 34.91 32.86 9.23
C ALA A 11 33.49 32.38 8.83
N VAL A 12 33.40 31.47 7.87
CA VAL A 12 32.19 30.73 7.58
C VAL A 12 32.00 29.75 8.72
N LEU A 13 31.08 30.04 9.63
CA LEU A 13 30.55 29.04 10.57
C LEU A 13 29.71 28.02 9.76
N LEU A 14 30.32 26.87 9.46
CA LEU A 14 29.55 25.67 9.14
C LEU A 14 28.79 25.29 10.42
N ALA A 15 27.51 25.55 10.45
CA ALA A 15 26.61 24.92 11.39
C ALA A 15 26.59 23.41 11.03
N ALA A 16 27.36 22.62 11.77
CA ALA A 16 27.19 21.18 11.74
C ALA A 16 25.77 20.91 12.22
N ALA A 17 24.91 20.43 11.33
CA ALA A 17 23.64 19.86 11.72
C ALA A 17 23.96 18.71 12.69
N SER A 18 23.72 18.94 13.97
CA SER A 18 23.83 17.91 14.98
C SER A 18 22.77 16.86 14.64
N VAL A 19 23.21 15.67 14.22
CA VAL A 19 22.37 14.49 14.23
C VAL A 19 21.79 14.41 15.65
N PRO A 20 20.48 14.42 15.83
CA PRO A 20 19.92 14.30 17.18
C PRO A 20 20.42 13.01 17.78
N ALA A 21 21.01 13.10 18.98
CA ALA A 21 21.26 11.92 19.80
C ALA A 21 19.97 11.14 19.92
N ALA A 22 20.04 9.79 19.94
CA ALA A 22 18.89 8.93 20.12
C ALA A 22 17.97 9.53 21.18
N ALA A 23 16.73 9.79 20.79
CA ALA A 23 15.81 10.54 21.64
C ALA A 23 15.33 9.63 22.77
N GLY A 24 15.97 9.72 23.93
CA GLY A 24 15.39 9.14 25.13
C GLY A 24 14.11 9.89 25.50
N TYR A 25 13.00 9.19 25.57
CA TYR A 25 11.75 9.75 26.08
C TYR A 25 11.65 9.51 27.58
N ARG A 26 11.00 10.45 28.28
CA ARG A 26 10.67 10.27 29.68
C ARG A 26 9.35 10.93 30.05
N VAL A 27 8.74 10.42 31.09
CA VAL A 27 7.62 11.06 31.77
C VAL A 27 8.13 11.86 32.96
N GLU A 28 7.69 13.11 33.05
CA GLU A 28 7.95 13.99 34.17
C GLU A 28 6.72 14.85 34.45
N ASN A 29 6.24 14.86 35.71
CA ASN A 29 5.05 15.62 36.11
C ASN A 29 3.80 15.35 35.23
N GLY A 30 3.59 14.08 34.86
CA GLY A 30 2.45 13.67 34.04
C GLY A 30 2.57 14.02 32.56
N ARG A 31 3.74 14.42 32.07
CA ARG A 31 3.99 14.82 30.69
C ARG A 31 5.14 14.05 30.08
N ILE A 32 5.09 13.90 28.77
CA ILE A 32 6.15 13.25 27.98
C ILE A 32 7.14 14.31 27.50
N TYR A 33 8.42 14.05 27.67
CA TYR A 33 9.52 14.86 27.15
C TYR A 33 10.44 14.04 26.27
N ASP A 34 10.95 14.66 25.23
CA ASP A 34 11.98 14.08 24.36
C ASP A 34 13.40 14.24 24.94
N GLY A 35 14.40 13.62 24.30
CA GLY A 35 15.81 13.72 24.67
C GLY A 35 16.41 15.14 24.63
N ALA A 36 15.75 16.06 23.92
CA ALA A 36 16.11 17.49 23.92
C ALA A 36 15.37 18.29 24.98
N ASN A 37 14.68 17.63 25.89
CA ASN A 37 13.89 18.23 26.98
C ASN A 37 12.72 19.10 26.51
N ARG A 38 12.15 18.79 25.34
CA ARG A 38 10.95 19.43 24.82
C ARG A 38 9.73 18.58 25.15
N GLU A 39 8.63 19.21 25.55
CA GLU A 39 7.38 18.49 25.77
C GLU A 39 6.86 17.93 24.44
N ALA A 40 6.58 16.64 24.42
CA ALA A 40 5.98 15.93 23.30
C ALA A 40 4.48 15.80 23.52
N GLN A 41 3.71 16.85 23.19
CA GLN A 41 2.26 16.75 23.13
C GLN A 41 1.87 15.91 21.91
N LEU A 42 1.18 14.78 22.13
CA LEU A 42 0.83 13.82 21.09
C LEU A 42 -0.52 14.19 20.46
N ARG A 43 -0.49 14.66 19.22
CA ARG A 43 -1.65 14.83 18.34
C ARG A 43 -1.75 13.59 17.46
N GLY A 44 -2.32 12.54 18.01
CA GLY A 44 -2.20 11.21 17.45
C GLY A 44 -3.43 10.74 16.68
N VAL A 45 -3.18 9.81 15.77
CA VAL A 45 -4.19 9.04 15.06
C VAL A 45 -3.79 7.57 15.00
N ASN A 46 -4.76 6.67 15.07
CA ASN A 46 -4.55 5.24 14.84
C ASN A 46 -4.61 4.95 13.33
N TRP A 47 -3.60 4.29 12.77
CA TRP A 47 -3.60 3.84 11.38
C TRP A 47 -3.54 2.33 11.35
N PHE A 48 -4.70 1.70 11.24
CA PHE A 48 -4.85 0.26 11.38
C PHE A 48 -4.70 -0.51 10.05
N GLY A 49 -4.53 -1.84 10.17
CA GLY A 49 -4.41 -2.79 9.06
C GLY A 49 -3.37 -3.87 9.31
N PHE A 50 -2.22 -3.55 9.95
CA PHE A 50 -1.21 -4.56 10.28
C PHE A 50 -1.73 -5.66 11.23
N GLN A 51 -2.73 -5.38 12.05
CA GLN A 51 -3.33 -6.36 12.96
C GLN A 51 -4.38 -7.25 12.29
N GLN A 52 -4.75 -7.01 11.02
CA GLN A 52 -5.80 -7.76 10.35
C GLN A 52 -5.27 -8.93 9.53
N ALA A 53 -5.85 -10.12 9.77
CA ALA A 53 -5.50 -11.32 9.03
C ALA A 53 -5.77 -11.17 7.53
N GLY A 54 -4.76 -11.51 6.73
CA GLY A 54 -4.81 -11.41 5.27
C GLY A 54 -4.32 -10.06 4.72
N ASP A 55 -4.37 -8.98 5.49
CA ASP A 55 -3.87 -7.67 5.09
C ASP A 55 -2.42 -7.46 5.54
N TYR A 56 -2.13 -7.56 6.83
CA TYR A 56 -0.80 -7.45 7.44
C TYR A 56 -0.01 -6.22 6.97
N VAL A 57 -0.70 -5.13 6.69
CA VAL A 57 -0.17 -3.84 6.25
C VAL A 57 -1.18 -2.74 6.58
N VAL A 58 -0.77 -1.49 6.74
CA VAL A 58 -1.69 -0.37 6.91
C VAL A 58 -2.72 -0.31 5.78
N HIS A 59 -3.95 0.03 6.10
CA HIS A 59 -5.01 0.11 5.10
C HIS A 59 -4.90 1.34 4.20
N GLY A 60 -5.60 1.27 3.05
CA GLY A 60 -5.66 2.32 2.03
C GLY A 60 -4.67 2.15 0.90
N LEU A 61 -3.78 1.14 0.94
CA LEU A 61 -2.77 0.90 -0.10
C LEU A 61 -3.38 0.38 -1.42
N TRP A 62 -4.63 -0.02 -1.41
CA TRP A 62 -5.41 -0.34 -2.63
C TRP A 62 -5.99 0.90 -3.30
N ALA A 63 -6.10 2.02 -2.58
CA ALA A 63 -6.78 3.23 -3.00
C ALA A 63 -5.81 4.35 -3.37
N ARG A 64 -4.62 4.40 -2.75
CA ARG A 64 -3.64 5.46 -2.96
C ARG A 64 -2.23 5.07 -2.54
N ASN A 65 -1.26 5.93 -2.88
CA ASN A 65 0.13 5.78 -2.45
C ASN A 65 0.27 5.94 -0.92
N TRP A 66 1.05 5.08 -0.28
CA TRP A 66 1.20 5.05 1.17
C TRP A 66 1.95 6.27 1.74
N ARG A 67 2.97 6.80 1.03
CA ARG A 67 3.67 8.02 1.46
C ARG A 67 2.77 9.24 1.41
N SER A 68 1.88 9.32 0.41
CA SER A 68 0.91 10.41 0.34
C SER A 68 -0.04 10.41 1.55
N GLN A 69 -0.35 9.23 2.12
CA GLN A 69 -1.12 9.15 3.36
C GLN A 69 -0.31 9.67 4.56
N VAL A 70 0.99 9.33 4.66
CA VAL A 70 1.86 9.86 5.73
C VAL A 70 1.96 11.39 5.66
N ARG A 71 2.16 11.93 4.47
CA ARG A 71 2.19 13.39 4.26
C ARG A 71 0.85 14.04 4.65
N GLN A 72 -0.27 13.44 4.25
CA GLN A 72 -1.58 13.98 4.60
C GLN A 72 -1.86 13.90 6.11
N ILE A 73 -1.45 12.84 6.79
CA ILE A 73 -1.52 12.75 8.26
C ILE A 73 -0.83 13.98 8.88
N LYS A 74 0.40 14.28 8.44
CA LYS A 74 1.16 15.44 8.91
C LYS A 74 0.48 16.76 8.56
N ALA A 75 0.07 16.94 7.31
CA ALA A 75 -0.58 18.15 6.82
C ALA A 75 -1.90 18.44 7.54
N THR A 76 -2.62 17.38 7.96
CA THR A 76 -3.84 17.49 8.77
C THR A 76 -3.57 17.92 10.22
N GLY A 77 -2.30 18.03 10.64
CA GLY A 77 -1.89 18.49 11.96
C GLY A 77 -1.56 17.39 12.97
N PHE A 78 -1.65 16.13 12.58
CA PHE A 78 -1.18 15.02 13.39
C PHE A 78 0.34 15.01 13.48
N ASN A 79 0.88 14.66 14.64
CA ASN A 79 2.32 14.48 14.86
C ASN A 79 2.64 13.13 15.48
N ALA A 80 1.66 12.25 15.62
CA ALA A 80 1.83 10.93 16.19
C ALA A 80 0.91 9.91 15.50
N VAL A 81 1.41 8.68 15.29
CA VAL A 81 0.65 7.56 14.75
C VAL A 81 0.80 6.35 15.66
N ARG A 82 -0.33 5.76 16.09
CA ARG A 82 -0.38 4.45 16.71
C ARG A 82 -0.61 3.41 15.63
N LEU A 83 0.26 2.38 15.59
CA LEU A 83 0.23 1.30 14.62
C LEU A 83 -0.19 0.00 15.29
N PRO A 84 -1.45 -0.44 15.13
CA PRO A 84 -1.92 -1.74 15.57
C PRO A 84 -1.23 -2.88 14.81
N ILE A 85 -0.62 -3.83 15.53
CA ILE A 85 0.20 -4.92 14.97
C ILE A 85 -0.25 -6.24 15.59
N CYS A 86 -0.24 -7.33 14.81
CA CYS A 86 -0.39 -8.69 15.32
C CYS A 86 0.86 -9.55 15.05
N PRO A 87 1.06 -10.68 15.73
CA PRO A 87 2.29 -11.48 15.65
C PRO A 87 2.71 -11.89 14.25
N ALA A 88 1.76 -12.21 13.37
CA ALA A 88 2.07 -12.62 12.00
C ALA A 88 2.87 -11.55 11.23
N VAL A 89 2.71 -10.27 11.55
CA VAL A 89 3.51 -9.19 10.94
C VAL A 89 4.98 -9.33 11.31
N LEU A 90 5.27 -9.68 12.56
CA LEU A 90 6.63 -9.86 13.06
C LEU A 90 7.28 -11.15 12.51
N GLU A 91 6.46 -12.12 12.12
CA GLU A 91 6.89 -13.35 11.42
C GLU A 91 7.17 -13.13 9.92
N ASN A 92 7.01 -11.91 9.44
CA ASN A 92 7.30 -11.48 8.07
C ASN A 92 6.51 -12.24 7.00
N VAL A 93 5.19 -12.31 7.16
CA VAL A 93 4.27 -12.97 6.23
C VAL A 93 4.04 -12.14 4.95
N THR A 94 3.37 -12.75 3.98
CA THR A 94 3.00 -12.05 2.74
C THR A 94 1.80 -11.13 3.00
N PRO A 95 1.90 -9.83 2.74
CA PRO A 95 0.80 -8.89 2.91
C PRO A 95 -0.22 -9.03 1.77
N GLY A 96 -1.47 -8.64 2.07
CA GLY A 96 -2.55 -8.47 1.11
C GLY A 96 -2.91 -7.00 0.88
N SER A 97 -3.99 -6.78 0.12
CA SER A 97 -4.66 -5.48 -0.02
C SER A 97 -3.78 -4.31 -0.46
N ILE A 98 -2.80 -4.58 -1.34
CA ILE A 98 -1.89 -3.58 -1.91
C ILE A 98 -2.11 -3.47 -3.41
N SER A 99 -2.38 -2.26 -3.90
CA SER A 99 -2.22 -1.93 -5.32
C SER A 99 -0.75 -1.63 -5.59
N TYR A 100 -0.06 -2.54 -6.25
CA TYR A 100 1.35 -2.35 -6.62
C TYR A 100 1.54 -1.39 -7.80
N ASP A 101 0.47 -0.92 -8.40
CA ASP A 101 0.50 0.13 -9.41
C ASP A 101 0.57 1.51 -8.77
N LEU A 102 -0.08 1.66 -7.61
CA LEU A 102 0.00 2.86 -6.78
C LEU A 102 1.19 2.84 -5.80
N ASN A 103 1.75 1.66 -5.54
CA ASN A 103 2.83 1.42 -4.57
C ASN A 103 3.87 0.46 -5.15
N PRO A 104 4.53 0.78 -6.27
CA PRO A 104 5.41 -0.13 -6.99
C PRO A 104 6.63 -0.58 -6.16
N GLU A 105 7.13 0.28 -5.29
CA GLU A 105 8.27 0.02 -4.41
C GLU A 105 7.99 -1.03 -3.31
N LEU A 106 6.71 -1.33 -3.08
CA LEU A 106 6.29 -2.35 -2.11
C LEU A 106 6.24 -3.75 -2.72
N ARG A 107 6.38 -3.88 -4.04
CA ARG A 107 6.33 -5.18 -4.73
C ARG A 107 7.38 -6.15 -4.21
N GLY A 108 6.93 -7.34 -3.81
CA GLY A 108 7.80 -8.40 -3.29
C GLY A 108 8.26 -8.23 -1.83
N LYS A 109 7.88 -7.14 -1.17
CA LYS A 109 8.14 -6.95 0.26
C LYS A 109 7.14 -7.72 1.10
N LYS A 110 7.55 -8.07 2.32
CA LYS A 110 6.74 -8.78 3.30
C LYS A 110 6.31 -7.85 4.43
N SER A 111 5.42 -8.32 5.28
CA SER A 111 4.76 -7.51 6.32
C SER A 111 5.72 -6.76 7.24
N LEU A 112 6.80 -7.40 7.70
CA LEU A 112 7.80 -6.74 8.55
C LEU A 112 8.63 -5.71 7.79
N ASP A 113 8.95 -5.98 6.51
CA ASP A 113 9.63 -5.01 5.65
C ASP A 113 8.75 -3.76 5.45
N LEU A 114 7.43 -3.97 5.34
CA LEU A 114 6.46 -2.87 5.19
C LEU A 114 6.29 -2.08 6.49
N LEU A 115 6.29 -2.76 7.64
CA LEU A 115 6.28 -2.08 8.93
C LEU A 115 7.51 -1.19 9.10
N ASP A 116 8.70 -1.69 8.73
CA ASP A 116 9.94 -0.90 8.74
C ASP A 116 9.86 0.32 7.85
N LEU A 117 9.33 0.17 6.63
CA LEU A 117 9.17 1.29 5.69
C LEU A 117 8.23 2.36 6.25
N VAL A 118 7.08 1.95 6.79
CA VAL A 118 6.11 2.88 7.39
C VAL A 118 6.72 3.59 8.60
N VAL A 119 7.37 2.86 9.50
CA VAL A 119 8.04 3.45 10.67
C VAL A 119 9.15 4.41 10.24
N ASN A 120 9.97 4.05 9.25
CA ASN A 120 11.04 4.91 8.77
C ASN A 120 10.50 6.18 8.12
N GLU A 121 9.44 6.08 7.32
CA GLU A 121 8.82 7.26 6.69
C GLU A 121 8.22 8.20 7.74
N LEU A 122 7.50 7.67 8.73
CA LEU A 122 6.98 8.45 9.86
C LEU A 122 8.13 9.15 10.62
N ASN A 123 9.26 8.45 10.82
CA ASN A 123 10.45 9.05 11.44
C ASN A 123 11.06 10.17 10.58
N ASN A 124 11.17 9.98 9.25
CA ASN A 124 11.65 11.00 8.32
C ASN A 124 10.76 12.25 8.36
N GLU A 125 9.45 12.04 8.43
CA GLU A 125 8.47 13.11 8.57
C GLU A 125 8.38 13.71 9.99
N GLN A 126 9.21 13.24 10.94
CA GLN A 126 9.20 13.66 12.35
C GLN A 126 7.84 13.45 13.02
N ILE A 127 7.18 12.35 12.69
CA ILE A 127 5.94 11.89 13.30
C ILE A 127 6.28 10.83 14.34
N TYR A 128 5.81 11.02 15.56
CA TYR A 128 5.97 10.04 16.64
C TYR A 128 5.24 8.75 16.31
N VAL A 129 5.84 7.62 16.65
CA VAL A 129 5.27 6.29 16.42
C VAL A 129 5.05 5.59 17.76
N LEU A 130 3.85 5.11 17.99
CA LEU A 130 3.51 4.19 19.04
C LEU A 130 3.22 2.83 18.42
N LEU A 131 4.04 1.83 18.72
CA LEU A 131 3.81 0.45 18.28
C LEU A 131 2.82 -0.21 19.22
N ASP A 132 1.74 -0.78 18.72
CA ASP A 132 0.72 -1.43 19.53
C ASP A 132 0.66 -2.93 19.25
N HIS A 133 0.93 -3.74 20.27
CA HIS A 133 0.65 -5.17 20.21
C HIS A 133 -0.86 -5.39 20.38
N HIS A 134 -1.58 -5.32 19.25
CA HIS A 134 -3.03 -5.17 19.26
C HIS A 134 -3.75 -6.44 19.73
N THR A 135 -3.40 -7.57 19.14
CA THR A 135 -4.02 -8.85 19.48
C THR A 135 -3.09 -10.02 19.19
N PRO A 136 -3.06 -11.06 20.05
CA PRO A 136 -2.38 -12.32 19.80
C PRO A 136 -2.90 -13.10 18.61
N ASP A 137 -4.17 -12.92 18.26
CA ASP A 137 -4.85 -13.54 17.14
C ASP A 137 -5.22 -12.46 16.11
N CYS A 138 -4.53 -12.43 14.98
CA CYS A 138 -4.77 -11.44 13.91
C CYS A 138 -6.22 -11.41 13.37
N SER A 139 -7.07 -12.33 13.77
CA SER A 139 -8.46 -12.42 13.33
C SER A 139 -9.47 -11.88 14.35
N ASN A 140 -9.09 -11.86 15.64
CA ASN A 140 -10.01 -11.53 16.72
C ASN A 140 -9.34 -10.66 17.79
N LEU A 141 -10.10 -9.74 18.38
CA LEU A 141 -9.70 -9.07 19.62
C LEU A 141 -9.82 -10.06 20.78
N THR A 142 -8.70 -10.34 21.44
CA THR A 142 -8.66 -11.29 22.55
C THR A 142 -8.76 -10.58 23.90
N GLN A 143 -9.42 -11.22 24.87
CA GLN A 143 -9.57 -10.69 26.22
C GLN A 143 -8.22 -10.55 26.95
N LEU A 144 -7.33 -11.52 26.73
CA LEU A 144 -6.02 -11.61 27.33
C LEU A 144 -4.90 -11.42 26.29
N TRP A 145 -3.70 -11.21 26.76
CA TRP A 145 -2.45 -11.10 25.97
C TRP A 145 -1.90 -12.45 25.50
N TYR A 146 -2.63 -13.53 25.80
CA TYR A 146 -2.32 -14.89 25.36
C TYR A 146 -3.61 -15.65 25.01
N THR A 147 -3.44 -16.75 24.30
CA THR A 147 -4.50 -17.70 23.95
C THR A 147 -3.98 -19.13 24.09
N ASP A 148 -4.79 -20.14 23.80
CA ASP A 148 -4.34 -21.53 23.75
C ASP A 148 -3.28 -21.80 22.67
N GLN A 149 -3.21 -20.94 21.64
CA GLN A 149 -2.28 -21.06 20.51
C GLN A 149 -1.10 -20.08 20.59
N TYR A 150 -1.20 -19.07 21.43
CA TYR A 150 -0.20 -18.01 21.56
C TYR A 150 0.06 -17.76 23.04
N SER A 151 1.21 -18.19 23.52
CA SER A 151 1.56 -18.16 24.95
C SER A 151 1.98 -16.75 25.42
N GLU A 152 1.87 -16.50 26.73
CA GLU A 152 2.42 -15.29 27.35
C GLU A 152 3.93 -15.12 27.04
N GLN A 153 4.67 -16.21 26.95
CA GLN A 153 6.10 -16.13 26.60
C GLN A 153 6.33 -15.67 25.16
N GLN A 154 5.48 -16.05 24.22
CA GLN A 154 5.54 -15.55 22.83
C GLN A 154 5.24 -14.05 22.81
N TRP A 155 4.21 -13.59 23.50
CA TRP A 155 3.91 -12.18 23.67
C TRP A 155 5.10 -11.38 24.23
N LEU A 156 5.74 -11.85 25.30
CA LEU A 156 6.94 -11.22 25.86
C LEU A 156 8.11 -11.21 24.86
N ASN A 157 8.23 -12.23 24.01
CA ASN A 157 9.27 -12.29 22.98
C ASN A 157 8.99 -11.30 21.86
N ASP A 158 7.74 -11.14 21.44
CA ASP A 158 7.34 -10.19 20.40
C ASP A 158 7.55 -8.74 20.87
N LEU A 159 7.19 -8.43 22.13
CA LEU A 159 7.50 -7.13 22.74
C LEU A 159 9.02 -6.87 22.77
N ALA A 160 9.80 -7.88 23.15
CA ALA A 160 11.26 -7.81 23.13
C ALA A 160 11.82 -7.60 21.72
N PHE A 161 11.26 -8.28 20.74
CA PHE A 161 11.64 -8.12 19.33
C PHE A 161 11.37 -6.70 18.82
N MET A 162 10.19 -6.15 19.09
CA MET A 162 9.85 -4.77 18.72
C MET A 162 10.76 -3.76 19.42
N ALA A 163 11.02 -3.95 20.72
CA ALA A 163 11.91 -3.10 21.48
C ALA A 163 13.34 -3.09 20.89
N GLU A 164 13.92 -4.28 20.62
CA GLU A 164 15.26 -4.39 20.04
C GLU A 164 15.33 -3.76 18.65
N ARG A 165 14.30 -3.97 17.81
CA ARG A 165 14.28 -3.50 16.43
C ARG A 165 14.23 -1.98 16.33
N TYR A 166 13.43 -1.35 17.19
CA TYR A 166 13.13 0.08 17.05
C TYR A 166 13.74 0.99 18.15
N LYS A 167 14.54 0.44 19.09
CA LYS A 167 15.15 1.23 20.17
C LYS A 167 16.01 2.42 19.73
N ASN A 168 16.50 2.40 18.49
CA ASN A 168 17.31 3.47 17.92
C ASN A 168 16.54 4.38 16.94
N ALA A 169 15.26 4.13 16.72
CA ALA A 169 14.42 4.96 15.85
C ALA A 169 14.00 6.23 16.61
N PRO A 170 14.41 7.43 16.15
CA PRO A 170 14.35 8.64 16.99
C PRO A 170 12.93 9.11 17.31
N TYR A 171 11.92 8.73 16.51
CA TYR A 171 10.53 9.10 16.74
C TYR A 171 9.66 7.93 17.20
N VAL A 172 10.21 6.74 17.47
CA VAL A 172 9.47 5.68 18.14
C VAL A 172 9.41 5.97 19.64
N LEU A 173 8.22 6.31 20.14
CA LEU A 173 7.96 6.66 21.54
C LEU A 173 8.15 5.46 22.46
N GLY A 174 7.58 4.33 22.06
CA GLY A 174 7.49 3.14 22.89
C GLY A 174 6.52 2.12 22.34
N ILE A 175 6.06 1.26 23.23
CA ILE A 175 5.16 0.15 22.88
C ILE A 175 3.91 0.22 23.77
N ASP A 176 2.73 0.18 23.15
CA ASP A 176 1.47 -0.17 23.79
C ASP A 176 1.41 -1.70 23.86
N ILE A 177 1.51 -2.22 25.08
CA ILE A 177 1.90 -3.62 25.28
C ILE A 177 0.77 -4.61 25.00
N LYS A 178 -0.49 -4.19 25.04
CA LYS A 178 -1.67 -5.00 24.69
C LYS A 178 -2.89 -4.11 24.55
N ASN A 179 -3.51 -4.15 23.39
CA ASN A 179 -4.77 -3.47 23.14
C ASN A 179 -5.92 -4.13 23.92
N GLU A 180 -6.62 -3.31 24.71
CA GLU A 180 -7.92 -3.61 25.31
C GLU A 180 -8.00 -4.92 26.11
N PRO A 181 -7.29 -5.04 27.23
CA PRO A 181 -7.56 -6.11 28.19
C PRO A 181 -8.99 -6.01 28.75
N HIS A 182 -9.79 -7.09 28.60
CA HIS A 182 -11.19 -7.10 28.98
C HIS A 182 -11.68 -8.49 29.42
N GLY A 183 -12.93 -8.62 29.77
CA GLY A 183 -13.59 -9.88 30.08
C GLY A 183 -12.86 -10.67 31.18
N ALA A 184 -12.06 -11.67 30.79
CA ALA A 184 -11.32 -12.51 31.76
C ALA A 184 -10.11 -11.81 32.38
N ALA A 185 -9.67 -10.65 31.88
CA ALA A 185 -8.54 -9.91 32.44
C ALA A 185 -8.89 -9.38 33.82
N THR A 186 -8.03 -9.67 34.80
CA THR A 186 -8.17 -9.22 36.19
C THR A 186 -7.01 -8.29 36.56
N TRP A 187 -7.08 -7.63 37.72
CA TRP A 187 -6.04 -6.72 38.17
C TRP A 187 -5.74 -6.97 39.67
N GLY A 188 -4.46 -7.24 39.99
CA GLY A 188 -4.00 -7.41 41.36
C GLY A 188 -4.40 -8.74 42.04
N THR A 189 -4.79 -9.73 41.26
CA THR A 189 -5.21 -11.05 41.75
C THR A 189 -4.06 -12.04 41.94
N GLY A 190 -2.90 -11.80 41.32
CA GLY A 190 -1.72 -12.67 41.31
C GLY A 190 -1.86 -13.94 40.46
N GLY A 191 -3.00 -14.10 39.75
CA GLY A 191 -3.28 -15.25 38.90
C GLY A 191 -2.77 -15.11 37.47
N PRO A 192 -3.01 -16.11 36.59
CA PRO A 192 -2.58 -16.08 35.19
C PRO A 192 -3.27 -14.98 34.37
N THR A 193 -4.47 -14.57 34.77
CA THR A 193 -5.24 -13.50 34.10
C THR A 193 -4.97 -12.11 34.67
N ASP A 194 -4.00 -11.97 35.61
CA ASP A 194 -3.66 -10.70 36.24
C ASP A 194 -2.88 -9.80 35.33
N TRP A 195 -3.57 -8.80 34.78
CA TRP A 195 -3.00 -7.83 33.86
C TRP A 195 -1.90 -6.98 34.49
N LYS A 196 -2.06 -6.57 35.78
CA LYS A 196 -0.99 -5.86 36.50
C LYS A 196 0.33 -6.64 36.45
N ARG A 197 0.30 -7.92 36.83
CA ARG A 197 1.47 -8.80 36.82
C ARG A 197 2.09 -8.91 35.42
N ALA A 198 1.23 -9.08 34.43
CA ALA A 198 1.68 -9.23 33.04
C ALA A 198 2.30 -7.92 32.51
N ALA A 199 1.66 -6.77 32.75
CA ALA A 199 2.17 -5.46 32.36
C ALA A 199 3.53 -5.14 32.98
N GLU A 200 3.72 -5.49 34.25
CA GLU A 200 5.01 -5.35 34.96
C GLU A 200 6.10 -6.25 34.34
N ALA A 201 5.77 -7.50 34.01
CA ALA A 201 6.70 -8.41 33.36
C ALA A 201 7.09 -7.94 31.94
N ALA A 202 6.11 -7.46 31.17
CA ALA A 202 6.33 -6.89 29.84
C ALA A 202 7.20 -5.64 29.90
N SER A 203 6.89 -4.73 30.82
CA SER A 203 7.66 -3.50 31.03
C SER A 203 9.11 -3.80 31.40
N ALA A 204 9.34 -4.70 32.35
CA ALA A 204 10.68 -5.12 32.73
C ALA A 204 11.44 -5.71 31.53
N ARG A 205 10.75 -6.50 30.69
CA ARG A 205 11.34 -7.09 29.48
C ARG A 205 11.74 -6.04 28.44
N ILE A 206 10.85 -5.09 28.15
CA ILE A 206 11.11 -3.99 27.20
C ILE A 206 12.26 -3.12 27.71
N LEU A 207 12.18 -2.66 28.96
CA LEU A 207 13.16 -1.73 29.53
C LEU A 207 14.55 -2.35 29.72
N SER A 208 14.65 -3.68 29.85
CA SER A 208 15.95 -4.37 29.85
C SER A 208 16.67 -4.29 28.51
N ILE A 209 15.97 -4.01 27.41
CA ILE A 209 16.48 -3.95 26.03
C ILE A 209 16.57 -2.50 25.55
N ALA A 210 15.55 -1.72 25.84
CA ALA A 210 15.36 -0.34 25.39
C ALA A 210 15.00 0.55 26.59
N PRO A 211 15.95 0.90 27.47
CA PRO A 211 15.68 1.61 28.72
C PRO A 211 15.13 3.03 28.53
N GLU A 212 15.25 3.58 27.31
CA GLU A 212 14.75 4.90 26.95
C GLU A 212 13.35 4.88 26.31
N MET A 213 12.77 3.71 26.06
CA MET A 213 11.41 3.57 25.56
C MET A 213 10.38 3.84 26.64
N LEU A 214 9.24 4.39 26.24
CA LEU A 214 8.05 4.46 27.08
C LEU A 214 7.26 3.15 26.95
N VAL A 215 6.61 2.78 28.02
CA VAL A 215 5.69 1.63 28.06
C VAL A 215 4.27 2.18 28.26
N PHE A 216 3.43 1.98 27.25
CA PHE A 216 2.03 2.33 27.33
C PHE A 216 1.27 1.13 27.87
N VAL A 217 0.51 1.36 28.92
CA VAL A 217 -0.27 0.34 29.59
C VAL A 217 -1.72 0.78 29.60
N GLU A 218 -2.60 -0.08 29.13
CA GLU A 218 -4.03 0.11 29.22
C GLU A 218 -4.59 -0.40 30.54
N GLY A 219 -5.81 0.01 30.88
CA GLY A 219 -6.54 -0.54 32.02
C GLY A 219 -7.17 -1.90 31.70
N VAL A 220 -8.21 -2.25 32.44
CA VAL A 220 -9.06 -3.42 32.18
C VAL A 220 -10.49 -2.96 31.93
N GLU A 221 -11.43 -3.88 31.70
CA GLU A 221 -12.87 -3.58 31.65
C GLU A 221 -13.47 -3.55 33.08
N ASP A 222 -13.35 -4.64 33.81
CA ASP A 222 -13.91 -4.85 35.13
C ASP A 222 -12.85 -5.30 36.14
N ASN A 223 -12.99 -4.87 37.40
CA ASN A 223 -12.20 -5.41 38.47
C ASN A 223 -12.99 -5.46 39.79
N PRO A 224 -13.88 -6.41 39.98
CA PRO A 224 -14.79 -6.48 41.14
C PRO A 224 -14.06 -6.63 42.48
N SER A 225 -12.78 -6.99 42.53
CA SER A 225 -11.96 -7.06 43.73
C SER A 225 -11.56 -5.69 44.29
N CYS A 226 -11.63 -4.62 43.49
CA CYS A 226 -11.26 -3.28 43.91
C CYS A 226 -12.37 -2.26 43.61
N SER A 227 -13.13 -2.46 42.52
CA SER A 227 -14.20 -1.58 42.05
C SER A 227 -15.41 -2.38 41.62
N THR A 228 -16.60 -1.81 41.82
CA THR A 228 -17.86 -2.41 41.35
C THR A 228 -18.30 -1.80 40.01
N TRP A 229 -17.49 -0.93 39.41
CA TRP A 229 -17.83 -0.23 38.19
C TRP A 229 -16.92 -0.68 37.05
N GLY A 230 -17.53 -1.23 36.00
CA GLY A 230 -16.86 -1.46 34.72
C GLY A 230 -16.74 -0.20 33.92
N HIS A 231 -15.84 -0.23 32.93
CA HIS A 231 -15.66 0.84 31.94
C HIS A 231 -15.42 0.21 30.56
N TRP A 232 -14.93 0.99 29.63
CA TRP A 232 -14.51 0.50 28.33
C TRP A 232 -13.36 -0.50 28.43
N TRP A 233 -13.26 -1.41 27.48
CA TRP A 233 -12.11 -2.30 27.35
C TRP A 233 -10.83 -1.47 27.35
N GLY A 234 -9.85 -1.86 28.13
CA GLY A 234 -8.63 -1.09 28.31
C GLY A 234 -8.78 0.28 29.01
N GLY A 235 -10.00 0.70 29.35
CA GLY A 235 -10.27 2.06 29.83
C GLY A 235 -10.31 2.26 31.34
N ASN A 236 -10.33 1.18 32.14
CA ASN A 236 -10.55 1.26 33.58
C ASN A 236 -9.25 1.14 34.37
N PHE A 237 -8.76 2.25 34.90
CA PHE A 237 -7.61 2.31 35.83
C PHE A 237 -7.99 2.41 37.31
N GLU A 238 -9.27 2.40 37.68
CA GLU A 238 -9.68 2.45 39.08
C GLU A 238 -8.95 1.39 39.94
N PRO A 239 -8.66 0.17 39.44
CA PRO A 239 -7.88 -0.84 40.16
C PRO A 239 -6.48 -0.42 40.61
N MET A 240 -5.83 0.55 39.97
CA MET A 240 -4.54 1.11 40.40
C MET A 240 -4.61 1.73 41.80
N SER A 241 -5.79 2.20 42.23
CA SER A 241 -5.98 2.74 43.57
C SER A 241 -5.79 1.68 44.68
N CYS A 242 -6.10 0.41 44.37
CA CYS A 242 -5.91 -0.71 45.27
C CYS A 242 -4.56 -1.42 45.04
N TYR A 243 -4.17 -1.56 43.78
CA TYR A 243 -3.01 -2.33 43.34
C TYR A 243 -2.20 -1.52 42.33
N PRO A 244 -1.36 -0.57 42.78
CA PRO A 244 -0.57 0.26 41.88
C PRO A 244 0.42 -0.57 41.05
N LEU A 245 0.73 -0.11 39.83
CA LEU A 245 1.76 -0.71 38.98
C LEU A 245 3.16 -0.44 39.52
N ASP A 246 3.98 -1.48 39.58
CA ASP A 246 5.41 -1.39 39.91
C ASP A 246 6.24 -1.26 38.61
N ILE A 247 6.04 -0.16 37.91
CA ILE A 247 6.76 0.22 36.68
C ILE A 247 7.39 1.60 36.95
N PRO A 248 8.65 1.85 36.51
CA PRO A 248 9.27 3.16 36.67
C PRO A 248 8.37 4.28 36.12
N ASN A 249 8.00 5.22 36.99
CA ASN A 249 7.02 6.25 36.63
C ASN A 249 7.47 7.18 35.49
N ASP A 250 8.79 7.30 35.31
CA ASP A 250 9.40 8.04 34.20
C ASP A 250 9.36 7.27 32.86
N ARG A 251 8.86 6.03 32.86
CA ARG A 251 8.68 5.17 31.67
C ARG A 251 7.24 4.79 31.42
N LEU A 252 6.37 4.92 32.42
CA LEU A 252 4.97 4.50 32.37
C LEU A 252 4.09 5.60 31.78
N VAL A 253 3.29 5.24 30.79
CA VAL A 253 2.17 6.02 30.25
C VAL A 253 0.89 5.21 30.41
N LEU A 254 -0.12 5.76 31.06
CA LEU A 254 -1.45 5.17 31.14
C LEU A 254 -2.20 5.51 29.84
N SER A 255 -2.70 4.49 29.17
CA SER A 255 -3.30 4.59 27.82
C SER A 255 -4.76 4.15 27.81
N PRO A 256 -5.68 4.90 28.47
CA PRO A 256 -7.10 4.52 28.49
C PRO A 256 -7.74 4.62 27.12
N HIS A 257 -8.68 3.69 26.84
CA HIS A 257 -9.60 3.77 25.71
C HIS A 257 -10.97 4.24 26.19
N VAL A 258 -11.61 5.10 25.44
CA VAL A 258 -12.92 5.64 25.79
C VAL A 258 -13.71 6.03 24.55
N TYR A 259 -14.94 5.54 24.46
CA TYR A 259 -15.79 5.73 23.29
C TYR A 259 -17.15 6.32 23.62
N GLY A 260 -17.84 6.73 22.58
CA GLY A 260 -19.17 7.29 22.62
C GLY A 260 -20.28 6.29 22.28
N PRO A 261 -21.54 6.77 22.26
CA PRO A 261 -22.71 5.91 22.08
C PRO A 261 -22.82 5.24 20.70
N ASP A 262 -22.06 5.67 19.70
CA ASP A 262 -22.04 5.04 18.37
C ASP A 262 -21.26 3.71 18.39
N VAL A 263 -20.27 3.56 19.28
CA VAL A 263 -19.49 2.33 19.43
C VAL A 263 -20.24 1.32 20.32
N TYR A 264 -20.67 1.75 21.49
CA TYR A 264 -21.51 0.93 22.37
C TYR A 264 -22.35 1.82 23.29
N ASN A 265 -23.64 1.51 23.41
CA ASN A 265 -24.56 2.32 24.19
C ASN A 265 -24.49 1.98 25.69
N GLN A 266 -23.53 2.58 26.40
CA GLN A 266 -23.42 2.51 27.83
C GLN A 266 -24.67 3.12 28.52
N THR A 267 -25.06 2.55 29.66
CA THR A 267 -26.29 2.99 30.36
C THR A 267 -26.28 4.47 30.75
N TYR A 268 -25.12 5.00 31.10
CA TYR A 268 -24.93 6.39 31.50
C TYR A 268 -25.14 7.40 30.35
N PHE A 269 -25.12 6.98 29.07
CA PHE A 269 -25.49 7.84 27.94
C PHE A 269 -27.00 8.13 27.88
N ASN A 270 -27.80 7.39 28.65
CA ASN A 270 -29.24 7.59 28.76
C ASN A 270 -29.65 8.24 30.08
N ALA A 271 -28.69 8.65 30.91
CA ALA A 271 -28.94 9.35 32.15
C ALA A 271 -29.56 10.74 31.87
N PRO A 272 -30.47 11.22 32.75
CA PRO A 272 -31.12 12.53 32.54
C PRO A 272 -30.17 13.72 32.50
N ASP A 273 -29.00 13.58 33.12
CA ASP A 273 -27.94 14.59 33.20
C ASP A 273 -26.82 14.38 32.17
N PHE A 274 -27.02 13.55 31.15
CA PHE A 274 -26.09 13.44 30.02
C PHE A 274 -26.08 14.75 29.23
N PRO A 275 -24.89 15.31 28.86
CA PRO A 275 -23.52 14.79 29.02
C PRO A 275 -22.80 15.24 30.29
N GLU A 276 -23.47 15.90 31.24
CA GLU A 276 -22.82 16.51 32.41
C GLU A 276 -22.32 15.47 33.44
N ASN A 277 -22.87 14.25 33.41
CA ASN A 277 -22.42 13.13 34.23
C ASN A 277 -21.06 12.57 33.78
N LEU A 278 -20.62 12.77 32.54
CA LEU A 278 -19.45 12.10 31.96
C LEU A 278 -18.12 12.46 32.62
N PRO A 279 -17.81 13.72 32.97
CA PRO A 279 -16.54 14.08 33.61
C PRO A 279 -16.27 13.31 34.90
N ALA A 280 -17.28 13.07 35.71
CA ALA A 280 -17.14 12.30 36.94
C ALA A 280 -16.83 10.83 36.69
N ILE A 281 -17.35 10.27 35.59
CA ILE A 281 -17.05 8.90 35.15
C ILE A 281 -15.60 8.83 34.66
N TRP A 282 -15.17 9.76 33.81
CA TRP A 282 -13.80 9.80 33.31
C TRP A 282 -12.76 10.05 34.40
N ASP A 283 -13.08 10.94 35.36
CA ASP A 283 -12.22 11.16 36.55
C ASP A 283 -12.02 9.88 37.33
N ARG A 284 -13.07 9.10 37.56
CA ARG A 284 -13.00 7.83 38.28
C ARG A 284 -12.08 6.85 37.58
N HIS A 285 -12.22 6.69 36.30
CA HIS A 285 -11.55 5.61 35.56
C HIS A 285 -10.14 5.95 35.12
N PHE A 286 -9.82 7.21 34.79
CA PHE A 286 -8.47 7.57 34.34
C PHE A 286 -8.02 9.01 34.73
N GLY A 287 -8.91 9.97 34.76
CA GLY A 287 -8.52 11.39 34.89
C GLY A 287 -7.91 11.75 36.24
N SER A 288 -8.28 11.07 37.33
CA SER A 288 -7.70 11.31 38.65
C SER A 288 -6.24 10.88 38.81
N PHE A 289 -5.72 10.07 37.88
CA PHE A 289 -4.32 9.62 37.90
C PHE A 289 -3.36 10.64 37.24
N ALA A 290 -3.88 11.58 36.45
CA ALA A 290 -3.10 12.53 35.68
C ALA A 290 -2.10 13.39 36.48
N PRO A 291 -2.35 13.78 37.73
CA PRO A 291 -1.36 14.55 38.50
C PRO A 291 -0.04 13.80 38.76
N ASN A 292 -0.09 12.46 38.78
CA ASN A 292 1.02 11.61 39.15
C ASN A 292 1.57 10.77 37.99
N HIS A 293 0.79 10.59 36.91
CA HIS A 293 1.13 9.76 35.78
C HIS A 293 0.86 10.50 34.46
N ALA A 294 1.61 10.20 33.41
CA ALA A 294 1.20 10.57 32.08
C ALA A 294 -0.05 9.76 31.67
N VAL A 295 -1.11 10.45 31.32
CA VAL A 295 -2.33 9.84 30.76
C VAL A 295 -2.46 10.31 29.33
N VAL A 296 -2.43 9.38 28.39
CA VAL A 296 -2.59 9.59 26.97
C VAL A 296 -3.76 8.73 26.49
N ILE A 297 -4.79 9.33 25.97
CA ILE A 297 -5.93 8.55 25.48
C ILE A 297 -5.47 7.74 24.26
N GLY A 298 -5.38 6.41 24.40
CA GLY A 298 -4.88 5.50 23.36
C GLY A 298 -5.86 5.35 22.21
N GLU A 299 -7.15 5.36 22.51
CA GLU A 299 -8.21 5.38 21.51
C GLU A 299 -9.42 6.18 21.99
N PHE A 300 -9.94 7.03 21.11
CA PHE A 300 -11.26 7.64 21.21
C PHE A 300 -11.73 8.05 19.84
N GLY A 301 -13.03 8.14 19.62
CA GLY A 301 -13.58 8.52 18.32
C GLY A 301 -15.05 8.18 18.20
N GLY A 302 -15.57 8.34 17.00
CA GLY A 302 -16.97 8.07 16.65
C GLY A 302 -17.30 8.64 15.29
N LYS A 303 -18.52 8.42 14.83
CA LYS A 303 -18.97 8.89 13.50
C LYS A 303 -19.13 10.40 13.41
N TYR A 304 -19.29 11.08 14.53
CA TYR A 304 -19.43 12.53 14.63
C TYR A 304 -20.52 13.10 13.69
N GLY A 305 -21.67 12.42 13.66
CA GLY A 305 -22.80 12.81 12.79
C GLY A 305 -22.76 12.26 11.37
N HIS A 306 -21.64 11.71 10.91
CA HIS A 306 -21.49 11.10 9.57
C HIS A 306 -22.08 9.68 9.55
N GLY A 307 -23.40 9.57 9.56
CA GLY A 307 -24.13 8.30 9.63
C GLY A 307 -24.25 7.72 11.04
N GLY A 308 -23.90 8.48 12.08
CA GLY A 308 -24.04 8.14 13.49
C GLY A 308 -25.13 8.91 14.23
N SER A 309 -25.21 8.68 15.54
CA SER A 309 -26.15 9.34 16.44
C SER A 309 -25.76 10.80 16.70
N PRO A 310 -26.71 11.75 16.78
CA PRO A 310 -26.44 13.09 17.29
C PRO A 310 -25.85 13.11 18.71
N LYS A 311 -26.08 12.10 19.53
CA LYS A 311 -25.48 11.96 20.85
C LYS A 311 -23.95 11.77 20.78
N ASP A 312 -23.45 11.15 19.73
CA ASP A 312 -22.02 10.98 19.53
C ASP A 312 -21.30 12.32 19.34
N VAL A 313 -21.91 13.24 18.59
CA VAL A 313 -21.39 14.62 18.45
C VAL A 313 -21.32 15.32 19.81
N ILE A 314 -22.36 15.19 20.63
CA ILE A 314 -22.40 15.75 21.99
C ILE A 314 -21.29 15.14 22.84
N TRP A 315 -21.14 13.81 22.80
CA TRP A 315 -20.13 13.08 23.55
C TRP A 315 -18.72 13.50 23.15
N GLN A 316 -18.40 13.53 21.86
CA GLN A 316 -17.07 13.91 21.37
C GLN A 316 -16.71 15.35 21.74
N ASN A 317 -17.65 16.28 21.65
CA ASN A 317 -17.42 17.63 22.15
C ASN A 317 -17.15 17.65 23.65
N ARG A 318 -17.91 16.85 24.43
CA ARG A 318 -17.78 16.83 25.88
C ARG A 318 -16.47 16.19 26.35
N ILE A 319 -16.00 15.11 25.68
CA ILE A 319 -14.69 14.53 26.02
C ILE A 319 -13.56 15.50 25.69
N VAL A 320 -13.62 16.19 24.56
CA VAL A 320 -12.63 17.21 24.19
C VAL A 320 -12.59 18.34 25.23
N ASP A 321 -13.74 18.86 25.66
CA ASP A 321 -13.80 19.88 26.72
C ASP A 321 -13.19 19.40 28.04
N TYR A 322 -13.46 18.15 28.40
CA TYR A 322 -12.90 17.53 29.58
C TYR A 322 -11.39 17.39 29.50
N LEU A 323 -10.86 16.86 28.38
CA LEU A 323 -9.43 16.67 28.18
C LEU A 323 -8.68 18.02 28.21
N ILE A 324 -9.26 19.07 27.62
CA ILE A 324 -8.69 20.42 27.70
C ILE A 324 -8.68 20.90 29.16
N ALA A 325 -9.80 20.80 29.86
CA ALA A 325 -9.90 21.24 31.25
C ALA A 325 -8.95 20.50 32.21
N LYS A 326 -8.66 19.24 31.93
CA LYS A 326 -7.72 18.39 32.70
C LYS A 326 -6.28 18.48 32.20
N ASN A 327 -6.02 19.21 31.11
CA ASN A 327 -4.70 19.30 30.49
C ASN A 327 -4.17 17.95 30.00
N LEU A 328 -5.05 17.14 29.38
CA LEU A 328 -4.83 15.79 28.89
C LEU A 328 -4.97 15.73 27.36
N GLN A 329 -4.38 16.70 26.65
CA GLN A 329 -4.58 16.85 25.21
C GLN A 329 -3.81 15.80 24.37
N SER A 330 -2.84 15.09 24.95
CA SER A 330 -2.17 13.99 24.26
C SER A 330 -3.12 12.81 24.07
N SER A 331 -3.32 12.40 22.83
CA SER A 331 -4.32 11.38 22.49
C SER A 331 -4.12 10.82 21.10
N PHE A 332 -4.75 9.67 20.83
CA PHE A 332 -4.81 9.05 19.50
C PHE A 332 -6.27 8.85 19.10
N TYR A 333 -6.70 9.49 18.00
CA TYR A 333 -8.06 9.34 17.48
C TYR A 333 -8.20 8.01 16.74
N TRP A 334 -9.28 7.29 16.97
CA TRP A 334 -9.62 6.10 16.19
C TRP A 334 -10.63 6.50 15.11
N SER A 335 -10.25 6.56 13.80
CA SER A 335 -8.95 6.22 13.22
C SER A 335 -8.67 7.10 12.00
N TRP A 336 -7.49 6.96 11.40
CA TRP A 336 -7.21 7.57 10.10
C TRP A 336 -8.10 6.99 9.00
N ASN A 337 -8.21 5.67 8.99
CA ASN A 337 -8.93 4.86 8.01
C ASN A 337 -10.45 5.14 8.01
N PRO A 338 -11.10 5.26 6.82
CA PRO A 338 -12.55 5.46 6.73
C PRO A 338 -13.37 4.17 6.93
N ASN A 339 -12.73 3.00 6.91
CA ASN A 339 -13.38 1.69 6.93
C ASN A 339 -13.56 1.08 8.33
N SER A 340 -13.43 1.87 9.40
CA SER A 340 -13.92 1.49 10.72
C SER A 340 -15.44 1.59 10.75
N THR A 341 -16.13 0.46 11.02
CA THR A 341 -17.59 0.37 10.85
C THR A 341 -18.39 1.12 11.93
N ASP A 342 -17.84 1.24 13.12
CA ASP A 342 -18.45 1.87 14.30
C ASP A 342 -18.05 3.32 14.48
N THR A 343 -16.83 3.70 14.15
CA THR A 343 -16.35 5.08 14.33
C THR A 343 -16.24 5.85 13.01
N GLY A 344 -16.16 5.16 11.86
CA GLY A 344 -15.67 5.78 10.63
C GLY A 344 -14.24 6.28 10.81
N GLY A 345 -13.74 7.11 9.91
CA GLY A 345 -12.36 7.64 9.98
C GLY A 345 -12.29 9.15 10.06
N ILE A 346 -11.07 9.65 10.10
CA ILE A 346 -10.75 11.03 9.71
C ILE A 346 -10.92 11.17 8.20
N LEU A 347 -10.46 10.18 7.42
CA LEU A 347 -10.74 10.14 5.99
C LEU A 347 -12.21 9.86 5.70
N GLN A 348 -12.68 10.43 4.59
CA GLN A 348 -13.95 10.07 3.97
C GLN A 348 -13.85 8.73 3.24
N PRO A 349 -14.97 8.11 2.85
CA PRO A 349 -14.97 6.82 2.14
C PRO A 349 -14.19 6.80 0.82
N ASP A 350 -13.83 7.94 0.28
CA ASP A 350 -13.01 8.10 -0.93
C ASP A 350 -11.51 7.89 -0.69
N TRP A 351 -11.05 7.75 0.56
CA TRP A 351 -9.65 7.62 0.98
C TRP A 351 -8.78 8.85 0.66
N GLN A 352 -9.36 9.96 0.25
CA GLN A 352 -8.69 11.17 -0.18
C GLN A 352 -8.99 12.34 0.76
N ASN A 353 -10.27 12.66 0.90
CA ASN A 353 -10.72 13.81 1.66
C ASN A 353 -10.86 13.48 3.15
N VAL A 354 -10.66 14.49 4.00
CA VAL A 354 -10.92 14.40 5.45
C VAL A 354 -12.31 14.93 5.79
N TRP A 355 -12.86 14.47 6.90
CA TRP A 355 -14.00 15.10 7.55
C TRP A 355 -13.51 16.33 8.33
N GLN A 356 -13.65 17.54 7.74
CA GLN A 356 -13.07 18.75 8.28
C GLN A 356 -13.59 19.10 9.69
N ASP A 357 -14.83 18.82 9.98
CA ASP A 357 -15.43 19.04 11.30
C ASP A 357 -14.80 18.16 12.40
N LYS A 358 -14.41 16.92 12.08
CA LYS A 358 -13.62 16.07 13.00
C LYS A 358 -12.20 16.64 13.19
N VAL A 359 -11.58 17.11 12.12
CA VAL A 359 -10.26 17.75 12.18
C VAL A 359 -10.32 19.01 13.03
N ASP A 360 -11.33 19.86 12.85
CA ASP A 360 -11.53 21.09 13.63
C ASP A 360 -11.75 20.79 15.11
N LEU A 361 -12.49 19.72 15.43
CA LEU A 361 -12.65 19.24 16.81
C LEU A 361 -11.31 18.89 17.45
N LEU A 362 -10.44 18.18 16.71
CA LEU A 362 -9.12 17.76 17.18
C LEU A 362 -8.15 18.96 17.26
N HIS A 363 -8.19 19.89 16.33
CA HIS A 363 -7.43 21.14 16.40
C HIS A 363 -7.80 21.93 17.65
N ARG A 364 -9.08 21.96 18.02
CA ARG A 364 -9.55 22.57 19.27
C ARG A 364 -8.97 21.84 20.49
N LEU A 365 -8.99 20.52 20.51
CA LEU A 365 -8.39 19.71 21.58
C LEU A 365 -6.93 20.07 21.82
N TRP A 366 -6.16 20.18 20.75
CA TRP A 366 -4.71 20.42 20.83
C TRP A 366 -4.31 21.87 20.94
N ASN A 367 -5.27 22.80 20.88
CA ASN A 367 -5.01 24.24 20.71
C ASN A 367 -4.05 24.49 19.54
N TYR A 368 -4.30 23.77 18.43
CA TYR A 368 -3.44 23.76 17.25
C TYR A 368 -4.03 24.65 16.16
N THR A 369 -3.23 25.58 15.68
CA THR A 369 -3.52 26.35 14.47
C THR A 369 -2.62 25.82 13.38
N PRO A 370 -3.18 25.27 12.29
CA PRO A 370 -2.35 24.83 11.17
C PRO A 370 -1.47 26.00 10.69
N PRO A 371 -0.18 25.75 10.39
CA PRO A 371 0.59 26.73 9.65
C PRO A 371 -0.11 27.04 8.32
N PRO A 372 0.14 28.22 7.72
CA PRO A 372 -0.30 28.45 6.34
C PRO A 372 0.15 27.28 5.48
N PRO A 373 -0.63 26.86 4.48
CA PRO A 373 -0.26 25.73 3.62
C PRO A 373 1.18 25.91 3.12
N SER A 374 2.08 25.03 3.52
CA SER A 374 3.36 24.87 2.85
C SER A 374 3.11 23.80 1.80
N TYR A 375 3.12 24.21 0.57
CA TYR A 375 2.96 23.31 -0.55
C TYR A 375 4.25 22.48 -0.68
N ALA A 376 4.13 21.18 -0.97
CA ALA A 376 5.27 20.30 -1.18
C ALA A 376 6.23 20.90 -2.22
N CYS A 377 5.66 21.42 -3.29
CA CYS A 377 6.40 22.03 -4.40
C CYS A 377 6.98 23.44 -4.13
N SER A 378 7.10 23.85 -2.88
CA SER A 378 7.75 25.12 -2.47
C SER A 378 8.29 25.11 -1.05
N ASP A 379 8.56 23.94 -0.48
CA ASP A 379 9.03 23.80 0.91
C ASP A 379 10.55 23.58 1.03
N GLY A 380 11.26 23.47 -0.10
CA GLY A 380 12.71 23.29 -0.18
C GLY A 380 13.17 21.86 0.08
N ARG A 381 12.27 20.87 -0.02
CA ARG A 381 12.56 19.46 0.22
C ARG A 381 12.22 18.64 -1.01
N ASP A 382 12.93 17.56 -1.20
CA ASP A 382 12.60 16.47 -2.11
C ASP A 382 11.63 15.53 -1.38
N ASN A 383 10.32 15.73 -1.63
CA ASN A 383 9.25 15.04 -0.89
C ASN A 383 8.91 13.66 -1.43
N ASP A 384 9.30 13.32 -2.66
CA ASP A 384 9.08 12.00 -3.25
C ASP A 384 10.37 11.16 -3.35
N GLY A 385 11.54 11.78 -3.12
CA GLY A 385 12.83 11.10 -3.05
C GLY A 385 13.44 10.81 -4.42
N ASP A 386 13.02 11.52 -5.48
CA ASP A 386 13.53 11.35 -6.84
C ASP A 386 14.84 12.12 -7.11
N GLY A 387 15.26 12.99 -6.18
CA GLY A 387 16.49 13.81 -6.25
C GLY A 387 16.25 15.22 -6.78
N LEU A 388 15.01 15.58 -7.08
CA LEU A 388 14.58 16.93 -7.43
C LEU A 388 13.74 17.49 -6.29
N ALA A 389 13.61 18.79 -6.21
CA ALA A 389 12.83 19.46 -5.17
C ALA A 389 12.20 20.72 -5.74
N ASP A 390 10.97 20.96 -5.36
CA ASP A 390 10.21 22.17 -5.67
C ASP A 390 10.01 22.49 -7.17
N PHE A 391 8.95 23.24 -7.42
CA PHE A 391 8.70 23.85 -8.72
C PHE A 391 9.75 24.95 -9.01
N PRO A 392 10.29 25.08 -10.22
CA PRO A 392 9.99 24.31 -11.43
C PRO A 392 10.99 23.18 -11.72
N LEU A 393 11.76 22.74 -10.74
CA LEU A 393 12.82 21.74 -10.95
C LEU A 393 12.28 20.32 -10.90
N ASP A 394 11.24 20.08 -10.09
CA ASP A 394 10.60 18.79 -9.94
C ASP A 394 9.44 18.63 -10.95
N PRO A 395 9.47 17.57 -11.81
CA PRO A 395 8.40 17.30 -12.77
C PRO A 395 7.07 16.89 -12.13
N GLY A 396 7.08 16.41 -10.87
CA GLY A 396 5.89 16.12 -10.09
C GLY A 396 5.07 17.37 -9.76
N CYS A 397 5.73 18.52 -9.77
CA CYS A 397 5.16 19.81 -9.41
C CYS A 397 4.47 20.51 -10.57
N GLY A 398 3.15 20.56 -10.57
CA GLY A 398 2.38 21.37 -11.52
C GLY A 398 2.48 22.89 -11.29
N SER A 399 2.79 23.31 -10.07
CA SER A 399 3.01 24.72 -9.66
C SER A 399 3.67 24.78 -8.28
N ALA A 400 4.19 25.95 -7.89
CA ALA A 400 4.71 26.18 -6.53
C ALA A 400 3.65 26.06 -5.42
N GLN A 401 2.37 26.00 -5.75
CA GLN A 401 1.24 25.78 -4.85
C GLN A 401 0.72 24.34 -4.91
N ASP A 402 1.42 23.44 -5.57
CA ASP A 402 1.11 22.04 -5.56
C ASP A 402 1.53 21.41 -4.23
N ASP A 403 0.68 20.57 -3.68
CA ASP A 403 0.90 19.89 -2.41
C ASP A 403 1.46 18.46 -2.58
N ASP A 404 1.78 18.08 -3.82
CA ASP A 404 2.31 16.76 -4.16
C ASP A 404 3.44 16.89 -5.19
N GLU A 405 4.65 16.47 -4.84
CA GLU A 405 5.80 16.36 -5.75
C GLU A 405 5.88 15.01 -6.46
N TYR A 406 4.99 14.07 -6.11
CA TYR A 406 5.07 12.72 -6.64
C TYR A 406 4.90 12.72 -8.15
N ASN A 407 5.90 12.25 -8.86
CA ASN A 407 5.88 12.13 -10.30
C ASN A 407 4.67 11.31 -10.75
N ILE A 408 3.89 11.88 -11.68
CA ILE A 408 2.73 11.22 -12.23
C ILE A 408 3.15 9.85 -12.79
N PRO A 409 2.44 8.75 -12.49
CA PRO A 409 2.85 7.43 -12.96
C PRO A 409 3.02 7.39 -14.47
N ILE A 410 4.23 7.03 -14.93
CA ILE A 410 4.54 6.84 -16.35
C ILE A 410 4.18 5.41 -16.73
N GLY A 411 3.36 5.23 -17.78
CA GLY A 411 3.08 3.88 -18.27
C GLY A 411 1.89 3.76 -19.22
N SER A 412 1.52 2.52 -19.45
CA SER A 412 0.41 2.15 -20.35
C SER A 412 -0.81 1.57 -19.61
N GLN A 413 -0.78 1.49 -18.30
CA GLN A 413 -1.90 0.94 -17.54
C GLN A 413 -3.11 1.88 -17.57
N GLY A 414 -4.29 1.32 -17.89
CA GLY A 414 -5.49 2.13 -18.10
C GLY A 414 -5.44 3.06 -19.31
N VAL A 415 -4.52 2.80 -20.23
CA VAL A 415 -4.46 3.52 -21.51
C VAL A 415 -5.17 2.70 -22.57
N GLN A 416 -6.20 3.28 -23.17
CA GLN A 416 -6.89 2.68 -24.32
C GLN A 416 -6.34 3.28 -25.62
N LEU A 417 -5.91 2.42 -26.54
CA LEU A 417 -5.47 2.80 -27.88
C LEU A 417 -6.60 2.58 -28.89
N THR A 418 -6.81 3.56 -29.75
CA THR A 418 -7.78 3.46 -30.87
C THR A 418 -7.10 3.95 -32.14
N THR A 419 -7.03 3.09 -33.16
CA THR A 419 -6.56 3.52 -34.49
C THR A 419 -7.62 4.40 -35.15
N ILE A 420 -7.24 5.64 -35.47
CA ILE A 420 -8.11 6.62 -36.12
C ILE A 420 -8.02 6.45 -37.64
N THR A 421 -6.80 6.36 -38.14
CA THR A 421 -6.50 6.17 -39.58
C THR A 421 -5.52 5.02 -39.72
N ASP A 422 -5.75 4.14 -40.68
CA ASP A 422 -4.82 3.09 -41.11
C ASP A 422 -4.82 3.06 -42.65
N ASN A 423 -3.78 3.63 -43.23
CA ASN A 423 -3.62 3.70 -44.67
C ASN A 423 -2.39 2.88 -45.05
N ASP A 424 -2.61 1.72 -45.65
CA ASP A 424 -1.57 0.77 -46.05
C ASP A 424 -1.56 0.62 -47.59
N TRP A 425 -0.42 0.89 -48.18
CA TRP A 425 -0.20 0.79 -49.64
C TRP A 425 0.77 -0.35 -49.99
N GLY A 426 0.98 -1.29 -49.11
CA GLY A 426 1.80 -2.49 -49.29
C GLY A 426 3.28 -2.27 -49.02
N SER A 427 3.96 -1.35 -49.71
CA SER A 427 5.36 -1.03 -49.45
C SER A 427 5.57 -0.11 -48.24
N GLY A 428 4.51 0.38 -47.61
CA GLY A 428 4.53 1.22 -46.44
C GLY A 428 3.12 1.49 -45.92
N TYR A 429 3.01 2.18 -44.78
CA TYR A 429 1.73 2.57 -44.23
C TYR A 429 1.89 3.80 -43.32
N CYS A 430 0.77 4.52 -43.13
CA CYS A 430 0.65 5.56 -42.12
C CYS A 430 -0.51 5.23 -41.18
N ARG A 431 -0.29 5.43 -39.89
CA ARG A 431 -1.31 5.25 -38.83
C ARG A 431 -1.41 6.48 -37.97
N GLU A 432 -2.62 6.80 -37.56
CA GLU A 432 -2.90 7.76 -36.52
C GLU A 432 -3.62 7.06 -35.38
N ILE A 433 -3.11 7.24 -34.17
CA ILE A 433 -3.56 6.54 -32.99
C ILE A 433 -4.03 7.57 -31.96
N ARG A 434 -5.19 7.29 -31.36
CA ARG A 434 -5.71 8.00 -30.20
C ARG A 434 -5.33 7.22 -28.95
N VAL A 435 -4.74 7.93 -28.00
CA VAL A 435 -4.43 7.49 -26.66
C VAL A 435 -5.47 8.08 -25.72
N THR A 436 -6.19 7.28 -24.98
CA THR A 436 -7.21 7.74 -24.02
C THR A 436 -6.86 7.21 -22.63
N ASN A 437 -6.75 8.09 -21.63
CA ASN A 437 -6.62 7.71 -20.25
C ASN A 437 -7.98 7.25 -19.71
N THR A 438 -8.11 5.97 -19.36
CA THR A 438 -9.32 5.40 -18.74
C THR A 438 -9.22 5.26 -17.22
N ASN A 439 -8.09 5.69 -16.63
CA ASN A 439 -7.93 5.72 -15.18
C ASN A 439 -8.76 6.85 -14.55
N ALA A 440 -8.98 6.75 -13.26
CA ALA A 440 -9.58 7.82 -12.46
C ALA A 440 -8.56 8.88 -11.99
N PHE A 441 -7.29 8.75 -12.38
CA PHE A 441 -6.18 9.65 -12.04
C PHE A 441 -5.42 10.06 -13.29
N ALA A 442 -4.61 11.11 -13.20
CA ALA A 442 -3.74 11.56 -14.28
C ALA A 442 -2.63 10.53 -14.54
N ILE A 443 -2.17 10.45 -15.79
CA ILE A 443 -1.08 9.55 -16.20
C ILE A 443 -0.20 10.26 -17.22
N ASP A 444 1.12 10.18 -17.06
CA ASP A 444 2.11 10.43 -18.11
C ASP A 444 2.19 9.16 -18.95
N TRP A 445 1.62 9.24 -20.15
CA TRP A 445 1.43 8.04 -20.95
C TRP A 445 2.69 7.63 -21.71
N LEU A 446 3.02 6.36 -21.58
CA LEU A 446 4.11 5.71 -22.32
C LEU A 446 3.61 4.36 -22.83
N ILE A 447 3.62 4.17 -24.15
CA ILE A 447 3.13 2.94 -24.78
C ILE A 447 4.18 2.33 -25.70
N ASN A 448 4.04 1.04 -25.98
CA ASN A 448 4.86 0.34 -26.96
C ASN A 448 4.04 0.05 -28.22
N GLN A 449 4.59 0.41 -29.38
CA GLN A 449 3.98 0.22 -30.69
C GLN A 449 4.93 -0.55 -31.61
N SER A 450 4.49 -1.70 -32.11
CA SER A 450 5.27 -2.47 -33.10
C SER A 450 5.17 -1.85 -34.49
N VAL A 451 6.29 -1.80 -35.21
CA VAL A 451 6.39 -1.29 -36.56
C VAL A 451 7.20 -2.23 -37.45
N GLU A 452 6.79 -2.37 -38.74
CA GLU A 452 7.37 -3.29 -39.69
C GLU A 452 8.24 -2.55 -40.72
N GLY A 453 9.31 -1.88 -40.30
CA GLY A 453 10.16 -1.14 -41.24
C GLY A 453 10.71 0.15 -40.66
N THR A 454 11.12 1.06 -41.52
CA THR A 454 11.73 2.33 -41.14
C THR A 454 10.67 3.42 -40.97
N VAL A 455 10.63 4.06 -39.82
CA VAL A 455 9.77 5.23 -39.58
C VAL A 455 10.27 6.39 -40.44
N THR A 456 9.42 6.90 -41.30
CA THR A 456 9.73 7.99 -42.21
C THR A 456 9.14 9.33 -41.79
N SER A 457 8.08 9.30 -40.99
CA SER A 457 7.45 10.49 -40.42
C SER A 457 6.85 10.11 -39.05
N PHE A 458 6.87 11.07 -38.13
CA PHE A 458 6.28 10.91 -36.79
C PHE A 458 5.80 12.28 -36.29
N TRP A 459 4.62 12.34 -35.66
CA TRP A 459 4.02 13.59 -35.17
C TRP A 459 3.14 13.37 -33.96
N GLY A 460 2.93 14.42 -33.15
CA GLY A 460 2.02 14.46 -32.00
C GLY A 460 2.55 13.80 -30.74
N ALA A 461 3.73 13.18 -30.78
CA ALA A 461 4.40 12.55 -29.63
C ALA A 461 5.92 12.45 -29.91
N VAL A 462 6.66 11.94 -28.94
CA VAL A 462 8.08 11.55 -29.07
C VAL A 462 8.20 10.03 -29.02
N TYR A 463 9.28 9.48 -29.56
CA TYR A 463 9.54 8.06 -29.47
C TYR A 463 11.02 7.72 -29.37
N THR A 464 11.30 6.59 -28.74
CA THR A 464 12.57 5.86 -28.87
C THR A 464 12.32 4.53 -29.58
N ARG A 465 13.32 3.99 -30.25
CA ARG A 465 13.18 2.73 -30.99
C ARG A 465 14.17 1.67 -30.50
N SER A 466 13.67 0.48 -30.27
CA SER A 466 14.47 -0.72 -30.00
C SER A 466 13.97 -1.86 -30.87
N GLY A 467 14.77 -2.25 -31.88
CA GLY A 467 14.32 -3.23 -32.89
C GLY A 467 13.09 -2.75 -33.67
N ASP A 468 12.04 -3.56 -33.64
CA ASP A 468 10.75 -3.25 -34.28
C ASP A 468 9.71 -2.65 -33.34
N VAL A 469 10.13 -2.21 -32.15
CA VAL A 469 9.25 -1.57 -31.16
C VAL A 469 9.62 -0.11 -30.99
N LEU A 470 8.62 0.77 -31.08
CA LEU A 470 8.67 2.15 -30.68
C LEU A 470 8.10 2.28 -29.26
N SER A 471 8.87 2.85 -28.35
CA SER A 471 8.34 3.36 -27.09
C SER A 471 7.94 4.81 -27.30
N VAL A 472 6.65 5.10 -27.21
CA VAL A 472 6.02 6.38 -27.59
C VAL A 472 5.45 7.04 -26.35
N GLY A 473 5.85 8.27 -26.08
CA GLY A 473 5.34 9.10 -25.00
C GLY A 473 4.90 10.48 -25.49
N GLY A 474 4.22 11.22 -24.64
CA GLY A 474 3.74 12.56 -24.94
C GLY A 474 4.85 13.57 -25.17
N VAL A 475 4.46 14.76 -25.57
CA VAL A 475 5.27 15.98 -25.59
C VAL A 475 4.68 16.95 -24.56
N SER A 476 5.43 17.94 -24.12
CA SER A 476 5.11 18.87 -23.00
C SER A 476 3.68 19.42 -22.92
N TRP A 477 2.88 19.33 -23.97
CA TRP A 477 1.48 19.78 -23.99
C TRP A 477 0.46 18.62 -23.97
N ASN A 478 0.89 17.35 -24.06
CA ASN A 478 0.02 16.17 -24.06
C ASN A 478 0.65 14.93 -23.39
N ASP A 479 1.75 15.08 -22.67
CA ASP A 479 2.42 14.03 -21.91
C ASP A 479 1.53 13.55 -20.75
N VAL A 480 0.91 14.46 -20.04
CA VAL A 480 0.01 14.16 -18.92
C VAL A 480 -1.45 14.17 -19.39
N LEU A 481 -2.10 13.03 -19.30
CA LEU A 481 -3.53 12.88 -19.60
C LEU A 481 -4.34 12.79 -18.30
N GLN A 482 -5.20 13.76 -18.07
CA GLN A 482 -6.21 13.73 -17.01
C GLN A 482 -7.20 12.56 -17.23
N PRO A 483 -8.00 12.15 -16.22
CA PRO A 483 -9.05 11.15 -16.39
C PRO A 483 -9.94 11.45 -17.60
N GLY A 484 -10.06 10.49 -18.52
CA GLY A 484 -10.75 10.70 -19.80
C GLY A 484 -10.03 11.57 -20.81
N GLY A 485 -8.84 12.06 -20.51
CA GLY A 485 -8.00 12.87 -21.39
C GLY A 485 -7.54 12.08 -22.61
N ILE A 486 -7.26 12.81 -23.70
CA ILE A 486 -6.94 12.23 -25.00
C ILE A 486 -5.70 12.90 -25.59
N ALA A 487 -4.76 12.09 -26.09
CA ALA A 487 -3.70 12.50 -27.01
C ALA A 487 -3.87 11.79 -28.35
N ASN A 488 -3.39 12.40 -29.40
CA ASN A 488 -3.29 11.77 -30.72
C ASN A 488 -1.85 11.85 -31.21
N PHE A 489 -1.36 10.76 -31.79
CA PHE A 489 -0.08 10.74 -32.47
C PHE A 489 -0.19 9.92 -33.74
N GLY A 490 0.76 10.13 -34.66
CA GLY A 490 0.79 9.33 -35.85
C GLY A 490 2.19 9.11 -36.39
N TYR A 491 2.31 8.13 -37.25
CA TYR A 491 3.58 7.78 -37.90
C TYR A 491 3.37 7.15 -39.24
N CYS A 492 4.37 7.27 -40.12
CA CYS A 492 4.46 6.55 -41.39
C CYS A 492 5.69 5.64 -41.38
N VAL A 493 5.54 4.46 -41.95
CA VAL A 493 6.59 3.44 -42.04
C VAL A 493 6.78 3.02 -43.49
N GLN A 494 8.03 2.95 -43.92
CA GLN A 494 8.44 2.30 -45.13
C GLN A 494 8.85 0.87 -44.81
N ARG A 495 8.15 -0.12 -45.34
CA ARG A 495 8.55 -1.53 -45.20
C ARG A 495 9.81 -1.82 -45.99
N PRO A 496 10.68 -2.68 -45.52
CA PRO A 496 11.76 -3.20 -46.34
C PRO A 496 11.18 -3.88 -47.59
N PRO A 497 11.86 -3.83 -48.73
CA PRO A 497 11.45 -4.61 -49.87
C PRO A 497 11.20 -6.05 -49.47
N LYS A 498 10.05 -6.61 -49.86
CA LYS A 498 9.80 -8.02 -49.63
C LYS A 498 10.95 -8.81 -50.26
N PRO A 499 11.61 -9.72 -49.53
CA PRO A 499 12.60 -10.61 -50.13
C PRO A 499 11.97 -11.28 -51.35
N LYS A 500 12.72 -11.33 -52.44
CA LYS A 500 12.31 -12.13 -53.59
C LYS A 500 12.17 -13.57 -53.16
N ALA A 501 11.22 -14.28 -53.71
CA ALA A 501 11.11 -15.72 -53.53
C ALA A 501 12.39 -16.40 -54.02
N ALA A 502 12.75 -17.53 -53.44
CA ALA A 502 13.95 -18.26 -53.84
C ALA A 502 13.99 -18.49 -55.33
N CYS A 503 12.84 -18.81 -55.91
CA CYS A 503 12.68 -19.06 -57.36
C CYS A 503 12.59 -17.75 -58.26
N GLU A 504 12.97 -16.60 -57.72
CA GLU A 504 12.94 -15.29 -58.42
C GLU A 504 14.14 -14.39 -58.04
N ASP A 505 15.04 -14.86 -57.16
CA ASP A 505 16.06 -14.01 -56.57
C ASP A 505 17.39 -13.96 -57.32
N GLY A 506 17.58 -14.82 -58.31
CA GLY A 506 18.77 -14.93 -59.14
C GLY A 506 19.88 -15.76 -58.56
N LEU A 507 19.66 -16.45 -57.43
CA LEU A 507 20.60 -17.32 -56.77
C LEU A 507 20.24 -18.78 -57.03
N ASP A 508 21.18 -19.69 -56.86
CA ASP A 508 21.02 -21.12 -56.82
C ASP A 508 20.95 -21.51 -55.34
N ASN A 509 19.73 -21.68 -54.81
CA ASN A 509 19.49 -21.77 -53.38
C ASN A 509 19.61 -23.21 -52.84
N ASP A 510 19.53 -24.23 -53.75
CA ASP A 510 19.74 -25.65 -53.39
C ASP A 510 21.07 -26.21 -53.87
N GLY A 511 21.81 -25.48 -54.71
CA GLY A 511 23.15 -25.82 -55.15
C GLY A 511 23.19 -26.88 -56.26
N ASP A 512 22.10 -27.09 -57.01
CA ASP A 512 22.00 -28.07 -58.07
C ASP A 512 22.53 -27.57 -59.44
N GLY A 513 22.87 -26.27 -59.52
CA GLY A 513 23.42 -25.62 -60.71
C GLY A 513 22.38 -24.96 -61.60
N LEU A 514 21.10 -25.03 -61.23
CA LEU A 514 20.00 -24.32 -61.88
C LEU A 514 19.56 -23.14 -61.01
N LYS A 515 18.83 -22.21 -61.58
CA LYS A 515 18.40 -20.98 -60.86
C LYS A 515 17.03 -20.59 -61.32
N ASP A 516 16.20 -20.22 -60.35
CA ASP A 516 14.93 -19.58 -60.61
C ASP A 516 13.96 -20.31 -61.53
N TYR A 517 12.70 -19.96 -61.43
CA TYR A 517 11.67 -20.40 -62.41
C TYR A 517 11.86 -19.69 -63.77
N PRO A 518 11.70 -20.37 -64.90
CA PRO A 518 11.32 -21.78 -65.08
C PRO A 518 12.52 -22.70 -65.33
N ALA A 519 13.74 -22.27 -65.05
CA ALA A 519 14.93 -23.04 -65.35
C ALA A 519 15.20 -24.14 -64.32
N ASP A 520 14.81 -23.94 -63.08
CA ASP A 520 14.93 -24.87 -61.98
C ASP A 520 13.65 -25.71 -61.83
N PRO A 521 13.75 -27.09 -61.89
CA PRO A 521 12.61 -28.00 -61.70
C PRO A 521 12.08 -28.03 -60.26
N GLY A 522 12.85 -27.55 -59.25
CA GLY A 522 12.40 -27.39 -57.86
C GLY A 522 11.40 -26.28 -57.71
N CYS A 523 11.38 -25.32 -58.64
CA CYS A 523 10.49 -24.20 -58.65
C CYS A 523 9.14 -24.49 -59.32
N ALA A 524 8.05 -24.52 -58.59
CA ALA A 524 6.71 -24.64 -59.12
C ALA A 524 6.21 -23.33 -59.78
N SER A 525 6.73 -22.17 -59.36
CA SER A 525 6.48 -20.82 -59.90
C SER A 525 7.56 -19.84 -59.46
N ALA A 526 7.62 -18.65 -60.10
CA ALA A 526 8.54 -17.58 -59.70
C ALA A 526 8.29 -17.07 -58.27
N GLN A 527 7.15 -17.33 -57.66
CA GLN A 527 6.80 -16.97 -56.27
C GLN A 527 7.07 -18.10 -55.28
N ASP A 528 7.64 -19.24 -55.75
CA ASP A 528 8.01 -20.34 -54.87
C ASP A 528 9.22 -19.98 -54.02
N THR A 529 9.14 -20.32 -52.75
CA THR A 529 10.17 -19.99 -51.72
C THR A 529 11.17 -21.13 -51.49
N ASP A 530 11.05 -22.24 -52.25
CA ASP A 530 11.91 -23.39 -52.17
C ASP A 530 12.32 -23.86 -53.59
N GLU A 531 13.61 -23.91 -53.88
CA GLU A 531 14.18 -24.43 -55.12
C GLU A 531 14.53 -25.94 -55.05
N SER A 532 14.41 -26.55 -53.82
CA SER A 532 14.90 -27.90 -53.63
C SER A 532 14.11 -28.96 -54.41
N ASN A 533 14.81 -29.77 -55.17
CA ASN A 533 14.26 -30.94 -55.87
C ASN A 533 13.97 -32.11 -54.94
N ALA A 534 14.13 -31.97 -53.61
CA ALA A 534 13.81 -32.99 -52.64
C ALA A 534 12.29 -33.19 -52.52
N PRO A 535 11.81 -34.43 -52.36
CA PRO A 535 10.41 -34.66 -52.08
C PRO A 535 10.03 -33.90 -50.80
N PRO A 536 8.86 -33.23 -50.75
CA PRO A 536 8.46 -32.49 -49.59
C PRO A 536 8.55 -33.37 -48.36
N PRO A 537 9.08 -32.88 -47.20
CA PRO A 537 9.09 -33.68 -46.00
C PRO A 537 7.66 -34.14 -45.69
N PRO A 538 7.47 -35.38 -45.24
CA PRO A 538 6.14 -35.90 -44.94
C PRO A 538 5.46 -34.90 -43.96
N PRO A 539 4.18 -34.57 -44.17
CA PRO A 539 3.49 -33.60 -43.33
C PRO A 539 3.70 -33.96 -41.87
N ALA A 540 4.13 -33.04 -41.05
CA ALA A 540 4.27 -33.21 -39.61
C ALA A 540 2.98 -33.83 -39.12
N GLY A 541 3.03 -35.05 -38.57
CA GLY A 541 1.85 -35.85 -38.27
C GLY A 541 0.86 -35.01 -37.50
N ASP A 542 -0.39 -34.95 -37.99
CA ASP A 542 -1.43 -34.13 -37.41
C ASP A 542 -1.53 -34.37 -35.91
N LEU A 543 -1.31 -33.31 -35.12
CA LEU A 543 -1.50 -33.38 -33.68
C LEU A 543 -2.95 -33.73 -33.38
N ILE A 544 -3.17 -34.70 -32.52
CA ILE A 544 -4.51 -35.13 -32.13
C ILE A 544 -4.99 -34.21 -30.99
N VAL A 545 -6.00 -33.40 -31.27
CA VAL A 545 -6.61 -32.51 -30.30
C VAL A 545 -7.90 -33.10 -29.79
N THR A 546 -8.02 -33.25 -28.48
CA THR A 546 -9.22 -33.75 -27.84
C THR A 546 -9.75 -32.74 -26.85
N LEU A 547 -11.01 -32.31 -27.01
CA LEU A 547 -11.68 -31.39 -26.13
C LEU A 547 -12.69 -32.15 -25.25
N LYS A 548 -12.60 -31.95 -23.95
CA LYS A 548 -13.52 -32.54 -22.97
C LYS A 548 -14.13 -31.44 -22.11
N LYS A 549 -15.41 -31.17 -22.30
CA LYS A 549 -16.15 -30.19 -21.49
C LYS A 549 -16.20 -30.68 -20.03
N THR A 550 -15.76 -29.85 -19.09
CA THR A 550 -15.66 -30.17 -17.65
C THR A 550 -16.74 -29.50 -16.81
N GLY A 551 -17.35 -28.45 -17.33
CA GLY A 551 -18.48 -27.76 -16.72
C GLY A 551 -19.27 -26.97 -17.75
N ASP A 552 -20.60 -26.91 -17.62
CA ASP A 552 -21.49 -26.10 -18.46
C ASP A 552 -22.62 -25.58 -17.59
N TRP A 553 -22.76 -24.23 -17.50
CA TRP A 553 -23.78 -23.54 -16.70
C TRP A 553 -24.71 -22.66 -17.53
N GLY A 554 -24.81 -22.98 -18.85
CA GLY A 554 -25.71 -22.29 -19.77
C GLY A 554 -25.16 -21.01 -20.37
N SER A 555 -24.78 -20.03 -19.55
CA SER A 555 -24.16 -18.76 -20.01
C SER A 555 -22.64 -18.86 -20.23
N GLY A 556 -22.03 -20.03 -19.95
CA GLY A 556 -20.61 -20.30 -20.15
C GLY A 556 -20.27 -21.74 -19.86
N TYR A 557 -19.03 -22.13 -20.15
CA TYR A 557 -18.53 -23.48 -19.93
C TYR A 557 -17.02 -23.50 -19.81
N CYS A 558 -16.48 -24.58 -19.23
CA CYS A 558 -15.04 -24.86 -19.21
C CYS A 558 -14.74 -26.19 -19.92
N THR A 559 -13.55 -26.29 -20.52
CA THR A 559 -13.12 -27.43 -21.32
C THR A 559 -11.65 -27.74 -21.06
N ASP A 560 -11.33 -29.01 -20.82
CA ASP A 560 -9.97 -29.52 -20.87
C ASP A 560 -9.62 -29.86 -22.31
N VAL A 561 -8.41 -29.50 -22.72
CA VAL A 561 -7.86 -29.78 -24.06
C VAL A 561 -6.59 -30.60 -23.93
N SER A 562 -6.55 -31.74 -24.62
CA SER A 562 -5.36 -32.59 -24.74
C SER A 562 -4.81 -32.52 -26.14
N VAL A 563 -3.51 -32.23 -26.28
CA VAL A 563 -2.79 -32.21 -27.55
C VAL A 563 -1.77 -33.33 -27.54
N ARG A 564 -1.99 -34.35 -28.36
CA ARG A 564 -1.13 -35.52 -28.44
C ARG A 564 -0.34 -35.51 -29.75
N ASN A 565 0.94 -35.80 -29.66
CA ASN A 565 1.80 -36.04 -30.82
C ASN A 565 1.85 -37.54 -31.16
N PRO A 566 1.18 -38.00 -32.21
CA PRO A 566 1.27 -39.43 -32.64
C PRO A 566 2.52 -39.69 -33.47
N GLY A 567 3.29 -38.67 -33.83
CA GLY A 567 4.47 -38.75 -34.67
C GLY A 567 5.69 -39.36 -33.97
N ALA A 568 6.73 -39.62 -34.73
CA ALA A 568 8.00 -40.22 -34.26
C ALA A 568 9.03 -39.15 -33.82
N THR A 569 8.78 -37.87 -34.06
CA THR A 569 9.65 -36.75 -33.68
C THR A 569 8.94 -35.80 -32.70
N ALA A 570 9.71 -35.10 -31.86
CA ALA A 570 9.15 -34.06 -31.00
C ALA A 570 8.68 -32.87 -31.87
N VAL A 571 7.56 -32.30 -31.51
CA VAL A 571 6.90 -31.20 -32.26
C VAL A 571 6.60 -30.04 -31.35
N ASP A 572 6.97 -28.84 -31.79
CA ASP A 572 6.45 -27.60 -31.23
C ASP A 572 4.95 -27.49 -31.58
N TRP A 573 4.09 -27.41 -30.57
CA TRP A 573 2.67 -27.50 -30.82
C TRP A 573 1.96 -26.15 -30.92
N SER A 574 1.15 -26.06 -31.94
CA SER A 574 0.15 -25.02 -32.10
C SER A 574 -1.11 -25.66 -32.68
N VAL A 575 -2.25 -25.41 -32.08
CA VAL A 575 -3.52 -26.02 -32.48
C VAL A 575 -4.62 -24.97 -32.60
N SER A 576 -5.58 -25.20 -33.49
CA SER A 576 -6.76 -24.35 -33.63
C SER A 576 -8.02 -25.15 -33.38
N PHE A 577 -8.98 -24.55 -32.66
CA PHE A 577 -10.29 -25.16 -32.36
C PHE A 577 -11.36 -24.05 -32.28
N THR A 578 -12.61 -24.45 -32.32
CA THR A 578 -13.73 -23.51 -32.26
C THR A 578 -14.38 -23.50 -30.87
N THR A 579 -14.86 -22.35 -30.45
CA THR A 579 -15.60 -22.13 -29.19
C THR A 579 -16.99 -21.54 -29.47
N ASP A 580 -17.95 -21.87 -28.59
CA ASP A 580 -19.33 -21.31 -28.66
C ASP A 580 -19.41 -19.94 -27.98
N GLY A 581 -18.36 -19.16 -27.99
CA GLY A 581 -18.34 -17.85 -27.38
C GLY A 581 -16.94 -17.33 -27.11
N ARG A 582 -16.82 -16.28 -26.28
CA ARG A 582 -15.54 -15.64 -25.98
C ARG A 582 -14.82 -16.38 -24.86
N VAL A 583 -13.54 -16.70 -25.06
CA VAL A 583 -12.67 -17.22 -24.02
C VAL A 583 -12.48 -16.17 -22.93
N THR A 584 -12.82 -16.53 -21.69
CA THR A 584 -12.71 -15.66 -20.50
C THR A 584 -11.48 -15.97 -19.66
N GLY A 585 -10.87 -17.14 -19.85
CA GLY A 585 -9.61 -17.55 -19.24
C GLY A 585 -9.08 -18.79 -19.93
N LEU A 586 -7.76 -18.88 -20.12
CA LEU A 586 -7.06 -20.05 -20.63
C LEU A 586 -5.75 -20.23 -19.86
N TRP A 587 -5.46 -21.47 -19.46
CA TRP A 587 -4.33 -21.81 -18.60
C TRP A 587 -3.45 -22.86 -19.27
N ASN A 588 -2.14 -22.77 -19.05
CA ASN A 588 -1.10 -23.65 -19.56
C ASN A 588 -0.86 -23.59 -21.07
N ALA A 589 -1.33 -22.53 -21.75
CA ALA A 589 -0.99 -22.20 -23.12
C ALA A 589 -1.11 -20.71 -23.39
N ALA A 590 -0.44 -20.20 -24.41
CA ALA A 590 -0.74 -18.90 -25.01
C ALA A 590 -1.87 -19.05 -26.03
N TYR A 591 -2.69 -18.02 -26.26
CA TYR A 591 -3.77 -18.10 -27.24
C TYR A 591 -4.09 -16.77 -27.89
N THR A 592 -4.67 -16.86 -29.08
CA THR A 592 -5.37 -15.78 -29.76
C THR A 592 -6.76 -16.24 -30.16
N GLN A 593 -7.76 -15.35 -30.15
CA GLN A 593 -9.12 -15.67 -30.60
C GLN A 593 -9.57 -14.69 -31.67
N THR A 594 -10.03 -15.22 -32.81
CA THR A 594 -10.63 -14.45 -33.91
C THR A 594 -12.01 -15.05 -34.19
N GLY A 595 -13.06 -14.30 -33.86
CA GLY A 595 -14.42 -14.82 -33.92
C GLY A 595 -14.61 -16.05 -33.02
N SER A 596 -15.10 -17.15 -33.59
CA SER A 596 -15.24 -18.43 -32.88
C SER A 596 -13.97 -19.29 -32.87
N THR A 597 -12.93 -18.91 -33.60
CA THR A 597 -11.69 -19.72 -33.70
C THR A 597 -10.67 -19.26 -32.67
N VAL A 598 -10.20 -20.20 -31.88
CA VAL A 598 -9.09 -20.04 -30.91
C VAL A 598 -7.88 -20.78 -31.46
N ARG A 599 -6.77 -20.09 -31.57
CA ARG A 599 -5.44 -20.69 -31.78
C ARG A 599 -4.71 -20.70 -30.44
N ALA A 600 -4.28 -21.86 -30.00
CA ALA A 600 -3.51 -22.05 -28.78
C ALA A 600 -2.14 -22.66 -29.11
N GLU A 601 -1.10 -22.24 -28.38
CA GLU A 601 0.28 -22.70 -28.57
C GLU A 601 0.98 -22.86 -27.21
N GLY A 602 2.07 -23.63 -27.22
CA GLY A 602 2.82 -23.94 -26.01
C GLY A 602 3.52 -22.74 -25.39
N LEU A 603 3.66 -22.76 -24.07
CA LEU A 603 4.51 -21.85 -23.32
C LEU A 603 5.96 -22.36 -23.31
N PRO A 604 6.99 -21.56 -22.99
CA PRO A 604 8.40 -21.96 -23.06
C PRO A 604 8.75 -23.26 -22.30
N TRP A 605 7.93 -23.67 -21.36
CA TRP A 605 8.12 -24.87 -20.53
C TRP A 605 7.34 -26.09 -21.02
N ASN A 606 6.40 -25.96 -21.97
CA ASN A 606 5.55 -27.03 -22.48
C ASN A 606 5.32 -26.98 -24.00
N ASN A 607 6.06 -26.15 -24.72
CA ASN A 607 5.89 -25.98 -26.18
C ASN A 607 6.24 -27.25 -26.96
N LEU A 608 7.12 -28.11 -26.46
CA LEU A 608 7.62 -29.28 -27.17
C LEU A 608 6.91 -30.57 -26.72
N VAL A 609 6.15 -31.18 -27.62
CA VAL A 609 5.47 -32.48 -27.37
C VAL A 609 6.30 -33.60 -27.92
N GLN A 610 6.82 -34.49 -27.05
CA GLN A 610 7.64 -35.64 -27.40
C GLN A 610 6.83 -36.66 -28.21
N PRO A 611 7.50 -37.56 -28.97
CA PRO A 611 6.83 -38.65 -29.66
C PRO A 611 5.89 -39.44 -28.74
N ASN A 612 4.65 -39.66 -29.16
CA ASN A 612 3.55 -40.23 -28.39
C ASN A 612 3.21 -39.50 -27.07
N GLY A 613 3.86 -38.36 -26.82
CA GLY A 613 3.57 -37.50 -25.67
C GLY A 613 2.24 -36.74 -25.79
N THR A 614 1.81 -36.20 -24.67
CA THR A 614 0.59 -35.39 -24.58
C THR A 614 0.85 -34.17 -23.69
N VAL A 615 0.42 -33.01 -24.12
CA VAL A 615 0.31 -31.81 -23.28
C VAL A 615 -1.15 -31.45 -23.07
N ASN A 616 -1.47 -30.84 -21.93
CA ASN A 616 -2.83 -30.49 -21.59
C ASN A 616 -2.89 -29.01 -21.22
N PHE A 617 -3.96 -28.38 -21.65
CA PHE A 617 -4.35 -27.05 -21.22
C PHE A 617 -5.86 -26.97 -21.04
N ASN A 618 -6.36 -25.93 -20.45
CA ASN A 618 -7.79 -25.76 -20.23
C ASN A 618 -8.25 -24.31 -20.47
N PHE A 619 -9.49 -24.14 -20.82
CA PHE A 619 -10.10 -22.82 -20.97
C PHE A 619 -11.53 -22.79 -20.49
N CYS A 620 -12.01 -21.58 -20.15
CA CYS A 620 -13.42 -21.29 -19.96
C CYS A 620 -13.87 -20.23 -20.95
N ALA A 621 -15.10 -20.32 -21.43
CA ALA A 621 -15.70 -19.37 -22.36
C ALA A 621 -17.12 -18.95 -21.91
N SER A 622 -17.46 -17.69 -22.17
CA SER A 622 -18.82 -17.17 -22.06
C SER A 622 -19.55 -17.32 -23.38
N ARG A 623 -20.84 -17.65 -23.36
CA ARG A 623 -21.72 -17.67 -24.53
C ARG A 623 -22.44 -16.36 -24.73
#